data_d6e97a84be6069b478a3b5806c03f19b
#
_entry.id   d6e97a84be6069b478a3b5806c03f19b
#
_cell.length_a   1.000
_cell.length_b   1.000
_cell.length_c   1.000
_cell.angle_alpha   90.00
_cell.angle_beta   90.00
_cell.angle_gamma   90.00
#
_symmetry.space_group_name_H-M   'P 1'
#
loop_
_entity.id
_entity.type
_entity.pdbx_description
1 polymer ?
#
loop_
_entity_poly.entity_id
_entity_poly.type
_entity_poly.pdbx_seq_one_letter_code
_entity_poly.pdbx_strand_id
1 'polypeptide(L)'
;MKTKSFIYSLLFLSFVSFTGCQKYLDVVPDNDIETIEVTFEKREDAYTWFKTCYSMIVMDISDINTNPAFWGTDEVVADDYSRLNVAYGIPGLLIADGLQMAQTPYGDVWKSTKFYGGIRYCNLFLQHIDNVYNMLQEEKDLWRAEIQALKALYYFELMRRYGPIVLVPENIDAAAPIEQMQQPRRPIDEVVEAIVELCDEAIPNLPYY
;
A
#
# COMPACT_ATOMS: atom_id res chain seq x y z
N MET A 1 35.97 -5.31 -62.19
CA MET A 1 36.54 -5.59 -60.86
C MET A 1 36.14 -4.58 -59.80
N LYS A 2 35.77 -3.33 -60.11
CA LYS A 2 35.42 -2.29 -59.11
C LYS A 2 34.05 -2.50 -58.39
N THR A 3 33.08 -3.11 -59.05
CA THR A 3 31.73 -3.36 -58.51
C THR A 3 31.70 -4.42 -57.43
N LYS A 4 32.49 -5.48 -57.52
CA LYS A 4 32.53 -6.54 -56.49
C LYS A 4 33.16 -6.03 -55.17
N SER A 5 34.18 -5.17 -55.27
CA SER A 5 34.83 -4.55 -54.10
C SER A 5 33.87 -3.61 -53.33
N PHE A 6 32.99 -2.92 -54.03
CA PHE A 6 32.01 -2.04 -53.44
C PHE A 6 30.93 -2.78 -52.67
N ILE A 7 30.48 -3.95 -53.20
CA ILE A 7 29.50 -4.82 -52.55
C ILE A 7 30.07 -5.43 -51.25
N TYR A 8 31.31 -5.86 -51.24
CA TYR A 8 31.95 -6.40 -50.04
C TYR A 8 32.18 -5.31 -48.97
N SER A 9 32.50 -4.07 -49.36
CA SER A 9 32.62 -2.94 -48.45
C SER A 9 31.26 -2.57 -47.82
N LEU A 10 30.17 -2.63 -48.58
CA LEU A 10 28.81 -2.36 -48.07
C LEU A 10 28.33 -3.47 -47.13
N LEU A 11 28.65 -4.74 -47.43
CA LEU A 11 28.31 -5.88 -46.57
C LEU A 11 29.10 -5.84 -45.26
N PHE A 12 30.37 -5.43 -45.29
CA PHE A 12 31.19 -5.28 -44.08
C PHE A 12 30.72 -4.14 -43.19
N LEU A 13 30.28 -3.04 -43.79
CA LEU A 13 29.69 -1.90 -43.04
C LEU A 13 28.35 -2.26 -42.35
N SER A 14 27.54 -3.12 -42.96
CA SER A 14 26.28 -3.64 -42.41
C SER A 14 26.49 -4.57 -41.21
N PHE A 15 27.62 -5.29 -41.15
CA PHE A 15 27.91 -6.25 -40.07
C PHE A 15 28.41 -5.57 -38.79
N VAL A 16 28.98 -4.35 -38.89
CA VAL A 16 29.47 -3.57 -37.73
C VAL A 16 28.31 -2.88 -36.98
N SER A 17 27.14 -2.72 -37.62
CA SER A 17 25.99 -2.05 -37.03
C SER A 17 25.22 -2.91 -36.02
N PHE A 18 25.52 -4.22 -35.86
CA PHE A 18 24.81 -5.11 -34.94
C PHE A 18 25.49 -5.34 -33.58
N THR A 19 26.64 -4.72 -33.33
CA THR A 19 27.23 -4.72 -31.98
C THR A 19 26.59 -3.62 -31.12
N GLY A 20 25.32 -3.73 -30.85
CA GLY A 20 24.64 -2.93 -29.85
C GLY A 20 25.19 -3.29 -28.45
N CYS A 21 25.61 -2.30 -27.69
CA CYS A 21 26.04 -2.48 -26.31
C CYS A 21 24.86 -2.92 -25.45
N GLN A 22 24.57 -4.21 -25.33
CA GLN A 22 23.58 -4.74 -24.40
C GLN A 22 23.90 -4.35 -22.94
N LYS A 23 25.16 -4.25 -22.57
CA LYS A 23 25.61 -3.83 -21.24
C LYS A 23 25.28 -2.39 -20.85
N TYR A 24 24.96 -1.50 -21.79
CA TYR A 24 24.62 -0.12 -21.47
C TYR A 24 23.21 0.03 -20.87
N LEU A 25 22.33 -0.91 -21.15
CA LEU A 25 20.96 -0.93 -20.61
C LEU A 25 20.87 -1.68 -19.27
N ASP A 26 21.88 -2.49 -18.95
CA ASP A 26 21.94 -3.25 -17.69
C ASP A 26 22.68 -2.48 -16.57
N VAL A 27 23.23 -1.31 -16.85
CA VAL A 27 23.76 -0.43 -15.81
C VAL A 27 22.56 0.33 -15.19
N VAL A 28 21.89 -0.30 -14.23
CA VAL A 28 21.18 0.45 -13.21
C VAL A 28 22.22 1.37 -12.60
N PRO A 29 22.04 2.72 -12.63
CA PRO A 29 22.95 3.62 -11.95
C PRO A 29 23.01 3.19 -10.49
N ASP A 30 24.20 2.82 -10.03
CA ASP A 30 24.47 2.39 -8.65
C ASP A 30 24.41 3.59 -7.67
N ASN A 31 23.83 4.67 -8.12
CA ASN A 31 23.69 5.92 -7.39
C ASN A 31 22.22 6.13 -7.04
N ASP A 32 21.91 5.99 -5.77
CA ASP A 32 20.75 6.54 -5.06
C ASP A 32 19.37 5.90 -5.29
N ILE A 33 19.25 4.68 -5.79
CA ILE A 33 18.03 3.90 -5.58
C ILE A 33 18.20 3.18 -4.23
N GLU A 34 17.65 3.77 -3.17
CA GLU A 34 17.48 3.06 -1.91
C GLU A 34 16.61 1.83 -2.18
N THR A 35 17.22 0.66 -2.23
CA THR A 35 16.48 -0.59 -2.29
C THR A 35 15.84 -0.84 -0.94
N ILE A 36 14.80 -1.66 -0.91
CA ILE A 36 14.13 -2.01 0.33
C ILE A 36 15.09 -2.68 1.34
N GLU A 37 16.09 -3.40 0.85
CA GLU A 37 17.12 -4.03 1.66
C GLU A 37 17.96 -3.00 2.40
N VAL A 38 18.39 -1.92 1.73
CA VAL A 38 19.16 -0.82 2.34
C VAL A 38 18.33 -0.09 3.39
N THR A 39 17.04 0.12 3.12
CA THR A 39 16.11 0.76 4.07
C THR A 39 16.00 -0.01 5.38
N PHE A 40 16.16 -1.34 5.37
CA PHE A 40 16.09 -2.18 6.57
C PHE A 40 17.46 -2.65 7.08
N GLU A 41 18.55 -1.99 6.71
CA GLU A 41 19.85 -2.25 7.32
C GLU A 41 19.97 -1.62 8.70
N LYS A 42 19.51 -0.37 8.87
CA LYS A 42 19.71 0.43 10.08
C LYS A 42 18.40 0.80 10.75
N ARG A 43 18.46 0.92 12.08
CA ARG A 43 17.32 1.29 12.93
C ARG A 43 16.66 2.61 12.52
N GLU A 44 17.45 3.62 12.15
CA GLU A 44 16.97 4.96 11.81
C GLU A 44 16.10 4.93 10.55
N ASP A 45 16.51 4.16 9.55
CA ASP A 45 15.82 4.01 8.27
C ASP A 45 14.56 3.14 8.47
N ALA A 46 14.68 2.03 9.21
CA ALA A 46 13.55 1.20 9.61
C ALA A 46 12.51 2.01 10.43
N TYR A 47 12.95 2.95 11.29
CA TYR A 47 12.05 3.84 12.02
C TYR A 47 11.31 4.81 11.12
N THR A 48 11.94 5.27 10.06
CA THR A 48 11.27 6.12 9.06
C THR A 48 10.19 5.33 8.32
N TRP A 49 10.46 4.07 7.99
CA TRP A 49 9.47 3.18 7.41
C TRP A 49 8.33 2.86 8.38
N PHE A 50 8.66 2.59 9.64
CA PHE A 50 7.69 2.40 10.72
C PHE A 50 6.69 3.55 10.80
N LYS A 51 7.16 4.80 10.80
CA LYS A 51 6.29 6.00 10.75
C LYS A 51 5.46 6.05 9.48
N THR A 52 6.01 5.61 8.34
CA THR A 52 5.27 5.56 7.07
C THR A 52 4.09 4.60 7.15
N CYS A 53 4.22 3.47 7.86
CA CYS A 53 3.09 2.57 8.11
C CYS A 53 1.91 3.27 8.78
N TYR A 54 2.17 4.21 9.69
CA TYR A 54 1.13 5.00 10.38
C TYR A 54 0.55 6.13 9.53
N SER A 55 1.23 6.56 8.49
CA SER A 55 0.83 7.73 7.68
C SER A 55 -0.50 7.54 6.92
N MET A 56 -0.96 6.30 6.79
CA MET A 56 -2.23 5.96 6.11
C MET A 56 -3.43 5.91 7.06
N ILE A 57 -3.25 6.16 8.35
CA ILE A 57 -4.38 6.23 9.28
C ILE A 57 -5.23 7.45 8.91
N VAL A 58 -6.48 7.18 8.55
CA VAL A 58 -7.49 8.22 8.35
C VAL A 58 -8.15 8.49 9.70
N MET A 59 -7.88 9.64 10.28
CA MET A 59 -8.49 10.08 11.52
C MET A 59 -9.89 10.62 11.21
N ASP A 60 -10.88 9.75 11.10
CA ASP A 60 -12.29 10.15 10.86
C ASP A 60 -12.82 11.15 11.91
N ILE A 61 -12.21 11.15 13.10
CA ILE A 61 -12.64 12.01 14.22
C ILE A 61 -12.10 13.43 14.11
N SER A 62 -10.94 13.62 13.47
CA SER A 62 -10.26 14.93 13.39
C SER A 62 -10.77 15.82 12.26
N ASP A 63 -11.38 15.24 11.24
CA ASP A 63 -11.91 16.00 10.09
C ASP A 63 -13.41 15.76 9.95
N ILE A 64 -14.17 16.75 10.42
CA ILE A 64 -15.62 16.76 10.33
C ILE A 64 -16.13 16.60 8.89
N ASN A 65 -15.35 17.05 7.90
CA ASN A 65 -15.78 17.00 6.50
C ASN A 65 -15.68 15.59 5.91
N THR A 66 -14.79 14.76 6.45
CA THR A 66 -14.58 13.38 5.97
C THR A 66 -15.21 12.32 6.86
N ASN A 67 -15.74 12.70 8.02
CA ASN A 67 -16.35 11.76 8.94
C ASN A 67 -17.78 11.39 8.52
N PRO A 68 -18.03 10.13 8.08
CA PRO A 68 -19.36 9.70 7.65
C PRO A 68 -20.36 9.64 8.81
N ALA A 69 -19.89 9.36 10.02
CA ALA A 69 -20.74 9.31 11.19
C ALA A 69 -21.31 10.71 11.52
N PHE A 70 -20.70 11.77 11.02
CA PHE A 70 -21.17 13.14 11.23
C PHE A 70 -22.18 13.57 10.16
N TRP A 71 -21.86 13.36 8.88
CA TRP A 71 -22.66 13.84 7.75
C TRP A 71 -23.57 12.78 7.12
N GLY A 72 -23.38 11.51 7.44
CA GLY A 72 -24.12 10.39 6.85
C GLY A 72 -25.32 9.92 7.70
N THR A 73 -25.65 10.65 8.78
CA THR A 73 -26.72 10.30 9.71
C THR A 73 -27.83 11.35 9.68
N ASP A 74 -28.95 11.05 10.32
CA ASP A 74 -30.08 11.95 10.49
C ASP A 74 -29.90 12.93 11.67
N GLU A 75 -28.80 12.88 12.38
CA GLU A 75 -28.47 13.79 13.49
C GLU A 75 -28.00 15.16 13.02
N VAL A 76 -27.53 15.26 11.78
CA VAL A 76 -27.01 16.50 11.20
C VAL A 76 -27.67 16.78 9.87
N VAL A 77 -28.23 17.97 9.72
CA VAL A 77 -28.83 18.46 8.48
C VAL A 77 -28.01 19.61 7.92
N ALA A 78 -27.61 19.53 6.66
CA ALA A 78 -26.97 20.62 5.94
C ALA A 78 -28.03 21.55 5.34
N ASP A 79 -27.92 22.84 5.56
CA ASP A 79 -28.84 23.85 5.00
C ASP A 79 -28.59 24.14 3.53
N ASP A 80 -27.37 23.94 3.06
CA ASP A 80 -26.98 24.13 1.65
C ASP A 80 -26.14 22.93 1.16
N TYR A 81 -26.84 21.84 0.88
CA TYR A 81 -26.22 20.59 0.40
C TYR A 81 -25.35 20.79 -0.86
N SER A 82 -25.85 21.54 -1.84
CA SER A 82 -25.14 21.74 -3.11
C SER A 82 -23.82 22.47 -2.90
N ARG A 83 -23.82 23.48 -2.05
CA ARG A 83 -22.62 24.25 -1.70
C ARG A 83 -21.60 23.42 -0.93
N LEU A 84 -22.05 22.69 0.07
CA LEU A 84 -21.17 21.86 0.91
C LEU A 84 -20.58 20.69 0.09
N ASN A 85 -21.37 20.02 -0.73
CA ASN A 85 -20.89 18.92 -1.56
C ASN A 85 -19.92 19.41 -2.66
N VAL A 86 -20.23 20.50 -3.36
CA VAL A 86 -19.38 21.03 -4.42
C VAL A 86 -18.13 21.72 -3.88
N ALA A 87 -18.25 22.50 -2.79
CA ALA A 87 -17.14 23.27 -2.24
C ALA A 87 -16.16 22.41 -1.43
N TYR A 88 -16.66 21.40 -0.71
CA TYR A 88 -15.87 20.62 0.24
C TYR A 88 -15.81 19.12 -0.07
N GLY A 89 -16.61 18.66 -1.02
CA GLY A 89 -16.62 17.24 -1.42
C GLY A 89 -16.96 16.30 -0.28
N ILE A 90 -17.98 16.64 0.56
CA ILE A 90 -18.33 15.88 1.77
C ILE A 90 -19.04 14.57 1.39
N PRO A 91 -18.35 13.43 1.41
CA PRO A 91 -18.93 12.16 0.96
C PRO A 91 -20.10 11.68 1.84
N GLY A 92 -20.12 12.04 3.11
CA GLY A 92 -21.19 11.67 4.05
C GLY A 92 -22.57 12.16 3.60
N LEU A 93 -22.65 13.33 2.94
CA LEU A 93 -23.90 13.84 2.37
C LEU A 93 -24.43 12.96 1.22
N LEU A 94 -23.53 12.36 0.40
CA LEU A 94 -23.92 11.43 -0.64
C LEU A 94 -24.49 10.13 -0.07
N ILE A 95 -24.02 9.71 1.09
CA ILE A 95 -24.56 8.54 1.81
C ILE A 95 -25.96 8.87 2.34
N ALA A 96 -26.12 10.03 2.99
CA ALA A 96 -27.39 10.48 3.55
C ALA A 96 -28.50 10.55 2.46
N ASP A 97 -28.13 10.98 1.25
CA ASP A 97 -29.06 11.06 0.11
C ASP A 97 -29.22 9.74 -0.67
N GLY A 98 -28.56 8.66 -0.24
CA GLY A 98 -28.61 7.37 -0.95
C GLY A 98 -27.91 7.38 -2.31
N LEU A 99 -27.01 8.33 -2.55
CA LEU A 99 -26.31 8.50 -3.83
C LEU A 99 -24.97 7.74 -3.89
N GLN A 100 -24.64 6.95 -2.87
CA GLN A 100 -23.45 6.11 -2.90
C GLN A 100 -23.60 5.01 -3.95
N MET A 101 -22.60 4.87 -4.81
CA MET A 101 -22.55 3.84 -5.85
C MET A 101 -21.35 2.92 -5.65
N ALA A 102 -21.47 1.67 -6.10
CA ALA A 102 -20.39 0.69 -6.04
C ALA A 102 -19.12 1.12 -6.80
N GLN A 103 -19.29 1.93 -7.85
CA GLN A 103 -18.20 2.47 -8.67
C GLN A 103 -17.41 3.58 -7.94
N THR A 104 -18.06 4.30 -7.03
CA THR A 104 -17.48 5.40 -6.24
C THR A 104 -17.84 5.21 -4.77
N PRO A 105 -17.23 4.22 -4.09
CA PRO A 105 -17.53 3.96 -2.69
C PRO A 105 -17.07 5.11 -1.82
N TYR A 106 -17.77 5.27 -0.70
CA TYR A 106 -17.48 6.32 0.28
C TYR A 106 -16.01 6.33 0.71
N GLY A 107 -15.47 7.56 0.82
CA GLY A 107 -14.17 7.84 1.43
C GLY A 107 -12.97 7.36 0.65
N ASP A 108 -13.17 6.58 -0.42
CA ASP A 108 -12.12 6.12 -1.33
C ASP A 108 -10.90 5.45 -0.64
N VAL A 109 -11.12 4.93 0.58
CA VAL A 109 -10.07 4.34 1.42
C VAL A 109 -9.65 2.95 0.95
N TRP A 110 -10.40 2.36 0.00
CA TRP A 110 -10.04 1.12 -0.67
C TRP A 110 -8.79 1.24 -1.55
N LYS A 111 -8.45 2.44 -2.00
CA LYS A 111 -7.33 2.67 -2.92
C LYS A 111 -5.99 2.22 -2.35
N SER A 112 -5.07 1.89 -3.27
CA SER A 112 -3.68 1.54 -2.96
C SER A 112 -2.88 2.66 -2.27
N THR A 113 -3.36 3.91 -2.35
CA THR A 113 -2.77 5.08 -1.68
C THR A 113 -3.37 5.35 -0.29
N LYS A 114 -4.24 4.47 0.21
CA LYS A 114 -4.91 4.54 1.50
C LYS A 114 -4.69 3.23 2.27
N PHE A 115 -5.72 2.60 2.79
CA PHE A 115 -5.56 1.45 3.69
C PHE A 115 -4.86 0.24 3.06
N TYR A 116 -5.11 -0.08 1.78
CA TYR A 116 -4.32 -1.14 1.12
C TYR A 116 -2.86 -0.75 0.90
N GLY A 117 -2.56 0.54 0.74
CA GLY A 117 -1.19 1.04 0.79
C GLY A 117 -0.56 0.86 2.17
N GLY A 118 -1.30 1.18 3.23
CA GLY A 118 -0.88 0.93 4.61
C GLY A 118 -0.59 -0.54 4.88
N ILE A 119 -1.49 -1.44 4.46
CA ILE A 119 -1.30 -2.90 4.57
C ILE A 119 -0.03 -3.34 3.83
N ARG A 120 0.21 -2.81 2.62
CA ARG A 120 1.44 -3.11 1.87
C ARG A 120 2.69 -2.66 2.62
N TYR A 121 2.69 -1.46 3.20
CA TYR A 121 3.82 -0.96 3.99
C TYR A 121 4.03 -1.78 5.25
N CYS A 122 2.96 -2.20 5.93
CA CYS A 122 3.03 -3.12 7.06
C CYS A 122 3.65 -4.46 6.65
N ASN A 123 3.22 -5.06 5.54
CA ASN A 123 3.77 -6.32 5.05
C ASN A 123 5.28 -6.21 4.76
N LEU A 124 5.73 -5.13 4.09
CA LEU A 124 7.15 -4.90 3.83
C LEU A 124 7.93 -4.74 5.13
N PHE A 125 7.39 -4.01 6.11
CA PHE A 125 8.02 -3.86 7.40
C PHE A 125 8.18 -5.21 8.12
N LEU A 126 7.10 -5.98 8.22
CA LEU A 126 7.09 -7.30 8.88
C LEU A 126 8.05 -8.29 8.22
N GLN A 127 8.21 -8.20 6.91
CA GLN A 127 9.09 -9.06 6.12
C GLN A 127 10.58 -8.74 6.34
N HIS A 128 10.93 -7.47 6.62
CA HIS A 128 12.32 -7.02 6.61
C HIS A 128 12.88 -6.59 7.96
N ILE A 129 12.05 -6.42 9.00
CA ILE A 129 12.50 -5.91 10.32
C ILE A 129 13.64 -6.72 10.94
N ASP A 130 13.71 -8.02 10.66
CA ASP A 130 14.78 -8.89 11.20
C ASP A 130 16.15 -8.58 10.61
N ASN A 131 16.22 -7.96 9.44
CA ASN A 131 17.47 -7.59 8.76
C ASN A 131 18.19 -6.41 9.44
N VAL A 132 17.51 -5.63 10.27
CA VAL A 132 18.09 -4.46 10.95
C VAL A 132 19.17 -4.89 11.93
N TYR A 133 20.45 -4.59 11.64
CA TYR A 133 21.58 -5.15 12.39
C TYR A 133 21.84 -4.43 13.73
N ASN A 134 21.51 -3.14 13.83
CA ASN A 134 21.80 -2.31 15.01
C ASN A 134 20.58 -2.12 15.93
N MET A 135 19.72 -3.13 16.02
CA MET A 135 18.49 -3.11 16.80
C MET A 135 18.41 -4.34 17.72
N LEU A 136 18.00 -4.15 18.96
CA LEU A 136 17.80 -5.25 19.90
C LEU A 136 16.57 -6.08 19.50
N GLN A 137 16.61 -7.38 19.79
CA GLN A 137 15.50 -8.28 19.45
C GLN A 137 14.18 -7.86 20.13
N GLU A 138 14.23 -7.46 21.39
CA GLU A 138 13.07 -6.97 22.14
C GLU A 138 12.43 -5.75 21.48
N GLU A 139 13.24 -4.84 20.92
CA GLU A 139 12.75 -3.68 20.19
C GLU A 139 12.14 -4.07 18.84
N LYS A 140 12.74 -5.05 18.14
CA LYS A 140 12.15 -5.59 16.90
C LYS A 140 10.81 -6.24 17.16
N ASP A 141 10.71 -7.01 18.24
CA ASP A 141 9.48 -7.70 18.62
C ASP A 141 8.37 -6.71 18.99
N LEU A 142 8.71 -5.64 19.70
CA LEU A 142 7.78 -4.55 19.99
C LEU A 142 7.27 -3.88 18.71
N TRP A 143 8.18 -3.46 17.82
CA TRP A 143 7.78 -2.80 16.57
C TRP A 143 6.99 -3.74 15.64
N ARG A 144 7.34 -5.02 15.62
CA ARG A 144 6.57 -6.05 14.91
C ARG A 144 5.14 -6.11 15.42
N ALA A 145 4.97 -6.18 16.74
CA ALA A 145 3.66 -6.24 17.37
C ALA A 145 2.81 -4.98 17.09
N GLU A 146 3.42 -3.79 17.15
CA GLU A 146 2.73 -2.55 16.81
C GLU A 146 2.27 -2.54 15.34
N ILE A 147 3.11 -3.01 14.40
CA ILE A 147 2.75 -3.06 12.98
C ILE A 147 1.70 -4.15 12.69
N GLN A 148 1.72 -5.28 13.41
CA GLN A 148 0.64 -6.29 13.32
C GLN A 148 -0.70 -5.71 13.79
N ALA A 149 -0.72 -5.02 14.93
CA ALA A 149 -1.91 -4.35 15.44
C ALA A 149 -2.40 -3.26 14.48
N LEU A 150 -1.49 -2.49 13.88
CA LEU A 150 -1.82 -1.49 12.88
C LEU A 150 -2.41 -2.11 11.60
N LYS A 151 -1.87 -3.24 11.14
CA LYS A 151 -2.43 -3.99 9.99
C LYS A 151 -3.82 -4.50 10.30
N ALA A 152 -4.07 -5.01 11.52
CA ALA A 152 -5.39 -5.41 11.99
C ALA A 152 -6.37 -4.23 11.96
N LEU A 153 -5.94 -3.04 12.41
CA LEU A 153 -6.73 -1.80 12.34
C LEU A 153 -7.11 -1.46 10.90
N TYR A 154 -6.19 -1.55 9.93
CA TYR A 154 -6.49 -1.29 8.53
C TYR A 154 -7.53 -2.26 7.96
N TYR A 155 -7.43 -3.56 8.29
CA TYR A 155 -8.45 -4.53 7.89
C TYR A 155 -9.81 -4.25 8.55
N PHE A 156 -9.82 -3.90 9.83
CA PHE A 156 -11.03 -3.52 10.54
C PHE A 156 -11.69 -2.29 9.91
N GLU A 157 -10.92 -1.26 9.58
CA GLU A 157 -11.40 -0.04 8.94
C GLU A 157 -11.97 -0.30 7.53
N LEU A 158 -11.37 -1.19 6.77
CA LEU A 158 -11.90 -1.65 5.48
C LEU A 158 -13.18 -2.46 5.67
N MET A 159 -13.17 -3.43 6.60
CA MET A 159 -14.30 -4.31 6.87
C MET A 159 -15.54 -3.54 7.31
N ARG A 160 -15.40 -2.59 8.26
CA ARG A 160 -16.56 -1.82 8.76
C ARG A 160 -17.19 -0.91 7.70
N ARG A 161 -16.44 -0.56 6.63
CA ARG A 161 -16.96 0.28 5.53
C ARG A 161 -17.50 -0.52 4.35
N TYR A 162 -16.88 -1.65 4.05
CA TYR A 162 -17.13 -2.38 2.80
C TYR A 162 -17.63 -3.82 3.00
N GLY A 163 -17.75 -4.30 4.24
CA GLY A 163 -18.09 -5.70 4.55
C GLY A 163 -16.96 -6.64 4.17
N PRO A 164 -17.23 -7.68 3.36
CA PRO A 164 -16.20 -8.57 2.84
C PRO A 164 -15.12 -7.82 2.09
N ILE A 165 -13.85 -8.12 2.40
CA ILE A 165 -12.67 -7.46 1.82
C ILE A 165 -11.67 -8.47 1.26
N VAL A 166 -10.68 -7.98 0.52
CA VAL A 166 -9.54 -8.79 0.10
C VAL A 166 -8.52 -8.83 1.24
N LEU A 167 -8.13 -10.03 1.65
CA LEU A 167 -7.02 -10.23 2.59
C LEU A 167 -5.71 -10.33 1.80
N VAL A 168 -4.70 -9.59 2.26
CA VAL A 168 -3.35 -9.54 1.68
C VAL A 168 -2.35 -9.88 2.79
N PRO A 169 -2.21 -11.17 3.15
CA PRO A 169 -1.30 -11.59 4.22
C PRO A 169 0.15 -11.21 3.91
N GLU A 170 0.56 -11.36 2.66
CA GLU A 170 1.87 -11.00 2.13
C GLU A 170 1.73 -10.19 0.84
N ASN A 171 2.76 -9.41 0.51
CA ASN A 171 2.76 -8.65 -0.73
C ASN A 171 2.92 -9.58 -1.92
N ILE A 172 2.09 -9.36 -2.94
CA ILE A 172 2.20 -10.06 -4.21
C ILE A 172 3.29 -9.38 -5.04
N ASP A 173 4.17 -10.18 -5.65
CA ASP A 173 5.20 -9.67 -6.56
C ASP A 173 4.54 -8.92 -7.74
N ALA A 174 5.10 -7.76 -8.10
CA ALA A 174 4.63 -6.98 -9.24
C ALA A 174 4.76 -7.71 -10.59
N ALA A 175 5.66 -8.70 -10.68
CA ALA A 175 5.84 -9.57 -11.84
C ALA A 175 4.97 -10.84 -11.78
N ALA A 176 4.16 -11.03 -10.73
CA ALA A 176 3.30 -12.20 -10.60
C ALA A 176 2.25 -12.27 -11.73
N PRO A 177 1.81 -13.48 -12.11
CA PRO A 177 0.71 -13.65 -13.05
C PRO A 177 -0.57 -12.93 -12.60
N ILE A 178 -1.37 -12.44 -13.54
CA ILE A 178 -2.57 -11.66 -13.27
C ILE A 178 -3.59 -12.42 -12.40
N GLU A 179 -3.63 -13.73 -12.50
CA GLU A 179 -4.49 -14.61 -11.71
C GLU A 179 -4.16 -14.55 -10.21
N GLN A 180 -2.89 -14.33 -9.86
CA GLN A 180 -2.46 -14.13 -8.47
C GLN A 180 -2.77 -12.72 -7.97
N MET A 181 -2.81 -11.74 -8.86
CA MET A 181 -3.16 -10.35 -8.51
C MET A 181 -4.67 -10.17 -8.31
N GLN A 182 -5.50 -10.98 -8.97
CA GLN A 182 -6.96 -10.91 -8.89
C GLN A 182 -7.49 -11.72 -7.70
N GLN A 183 -7.24 -11.24 -6.48
CA GLN A 183 -7.72 -11.88 -5.27
C GLN A 183 -9.20 -11.58 -5.02
N PRO A 184 -10.04 -12.61 -4.73
CA PRO A 184 -11.45 -12.39 -4.38
C PRO A 184 -11.58 -11.79 -2.98
N ARG A 185 -12.69 -11.12 -2.72
CA ARG A 185 -13.07 -10.76 -1.35
C ARG A 185 -13.31 -12.03 -0.52
N ARG A 186 -12.85 -12.02 0.72
CA ARG A 186 -13.07 -13.10 1.66
C ARG A 186 -14.39 -12.93 2.41
N PRO A 187 -15.06 -14.02 2.79
CA PRO A 187 -16.21 -13.96 3.71
C PRO A 187 -15.89 -13.16 4.97
N ILE A 188 -16.90 -12.56 5.57
CA ILE A 188 -16.73 -11.68 6.73
C ILE A 188 -16.10 -12.42 7.92
N ASP A 189 -16.44 -13.69 8.10
CA ASP A 189 -15.95 -14.54 9.18
C ASP A 189 -14.43 -14.74 9.05
N GLU A 190 -13.92 -15.03 7.83
CA GLU A 190 -12.48 -15.13 7.55
C GLU A 190 -11.75 -13.80 7.78
N VAL A 191 -12.41 -12.69 7.48
CA VAL A 191 -11.83 -11.36 7.73
C VAL A 191 -11.72 -11.08 9.22
N VAL A 192 -12.75 -11.43 9.99
CA VAL A 192 -12.74 -11.28 11.46
C VAL A 192 -11.66 -12.19 12.07
N GLU A 193 -11.57 -13.44 11.63
CA GLU A 193 -10.53 -14.37 12.09
C GLU A 193 -9.13 -13.81 11.83
N ALA A 194 -8.86 -13.30 10.63
CA ALA A 194 -7.55 -12.70 10.30
C ALA A 194 -7.22 -11.45 11.15
N ILE A 195 -8.22 -10.64 11.48
CA ILE A 195 -8.04 -9.48 12.38
C ILE A 195 -7.71 -9.94 13.79
N VAL A 196 -8.44 -10.93 14.31
CA VAL A 196 -8.23 -11.49 15.66
C VAL A 196 -6.84 -12.14 15.76
N GLU A 197 -6.45 -12.93 14.77
CA GLU A 197 -5.14 -13.57 14.70
C GLU A 197 -4.00 -12.55 14.77
N LEU A 198 -4.06 -11.47 13.99
CA LEU A 198 -3.07 -10.38 14.05
C LEU A 198 -3.02 -9.70 15.42
N CYS A 199 -4.16 -9.52 16.09
CA CYS A 199 -4.22 -8.96 17.44
C CYS A 199 -3.62 -9.94 18.47
N ASP A 200 -3.95 -11.22 18.39
CA ASP A 200 -3.46 -12.24 19.32
C ASP A 200 -1.94 -12.43 19.21
N GLU A 201 -1.40 -12.32 17.98
CA GLU A 201 0.05 -12.32 17.75
C GLU A 201 0.75 -11.07 18.32
N ALA A 202 0.10 -9.91 18.27
CA ALA A 202 0.66 -8.65 18.74
C ALA A 202 0.65 -8.51 20.27
N ILE A 203 -0.44 -8.91 20.93
CA ILE A 203 -0.69 -8.70 22.36
C ILE A 203 0.49 -9.08 23.27
N PRO A 204 1.17 -10.25 23.11
CA PRO A 204 2.24 -10.66 24.01
C PRO A 204 3.45 -9.70 24.07
N ASN A 205 3.69 -8.94 23.01
CA ASN A 205 4.83 -8.04 22.87
C ASN A 205 4.45 -6.55 22.96
N LEU A 206 3.18 -6.24 23.18
CA LEU A 206 2.73 -4.86 23.40
C LEU A 206 2.81 -4.50 24.89
N PRO A 207 3.16 -3.24 25.25
CA PRO A 207 3.19 -2.81 26.64
C PRO A 207 1.79 -2.73 27.23
N TYR A 208 1.65 -3.17 28.45
CA TYR A 208 0.45 -2.92 29.27
C TYR A 208 0.59 -1.57 29.97
N TYR A 209 -0.40 -0.70 29.78
CA TYR A 209 -0.52 0.57 30.49
C TYR A 209 -1.67 0.52 31.50
#